data_7469883c4fce0959552218699c6e2cf4
#
_entry.id   7469883c4fce0959552218699c6e2cf4
#
_cell.length_a   1.000
_cell.length_b   1.000
_cell.length_c   1.000
_cell.angle_alpha   90.00
_cell.angle_beta   90.00
_cell.angle_gamma   90.00
#
_symmetry.space_group_name_H-M   'P 1'
#
loop_
_entity.id
_entity.type
_entity.pdbx_description
1 polymer ?
#
loop_
_entity_poly.entity_id
_entity_poly.type
_entity_poly.pdbx_seq_one_letter_code
_entity_poly.pdbx_strand_id
1 'polypeptide(L)'
;FKLVLTTRICIAADRFAPNARWHLDTMLHVLRVSGHFVREDVLASFLRLVCHTPELHAYAVENLYLSLHADMSQLYQTLAAVWVIGEYGDLLFERGRIEQNGTVQPVRPKSVVDMLAMLLDSVYATEPVREYVLTALAKLHTRMQDTEQQERIGSILAQYVESIDLETQKRALEYSVLLKRDSVRDAVLEVMPLPEKRSIVLETVGGETKDLRSTVTSGQNDLLLDADNTPAGNAAHSQQNAQDLLLDIFGGGNDPAPRAISATASRQDILGLFDA
;
A
#
# COMPACT_ATOMS: atom_id res chain seq x y z
N PHE A 1 24.04 -6.55 7.23
CA PHE A 1 24.72 -6.11 5.99
C PHE A 1 23.79 -6.11 4.79
N LYS A 2 23.11 -7.24 4.44
CA LYS A 2 22.26 -7.37 3.26
C LYS A 2 21.15 -6.33 3.21
N LEU A 3 20.38 -6.15 4.30
CA LEU A 3 19.32 -5.15 4.38
C LEU A 3 19.84 -3.72 4.09
N VAL A 4 20.94 -3.33 4.73
CA VAL A 4 21.53 -1.99 4.55
C VAL A 4 22.03 -1.80 3.11
N LEU A 5 22.68 -2.83 2.55
CA LEU A 5 23.16 -2.79 1.16
C LEU A 5 22.00 -2.63 0.18
N THR A 6 20.95 -3.44 0.33
CA THR A 6 19.75 -3.38 -0.51
C THR A 6 19.11 -1.99 -0.46
N THR A 7 18.91 -1.44 0.75
CA THR A 7 18.34 -0.09 0.91
C THR A 7 19.21 0.98 0.25
N ARG A 8 20.55 0.90 0.39
CA ARG A 8 21.46 1.86 -0.26
C ARG A 8 21.43 1.77 -1.78
N ILE A 9 21.33 0.56 -2.34
CA ILE A 9 21.18 0.37 -3.79
C ILE A 9 19.88 1.03 -4.27
N CYS A 10 18.77 0.82 -3.57
CA CYS A 10 17.49 1.42 -3.94
C CYS A 10 17.51 2.96 -3.85
N ILE A 11 18.15 3.52 -2.81
CA ILE A 11 18.34 4.98 -2.69
C ILE A 11 19.22 5.51 -3.83
N ALA A 12 20.28 4.81 -4.19
CA ALA A 12 21.15 5.20 -5.29
C ALA A 12 20.42 5.14 -6.64
N ALA A 13 19.61 4.10 -6.86
CA ALA A 13 18.76 3.97 -8.04
C ALA A 13 17.74 5.10 -8.12
N ASP A 14 17.05 5.43 -7.01
CA ASP A 14 16.07 6.52 -6.95
C ASP A 14 16.69 7.89 -7.29
N ARG A 15 17.95 8.14 -6.86
CA ARG A 15 18.62 9.43 -7.07
C ARG A 15 19.33 9.58 -8.40
N PHE A 16 19.88 8.50 -8.94
CA PHE A 16 20.83 8.55 -10.06
C PHE A 16 20.37 7.79 -11.29
N ALA A 17 19.12 7.30 -11.32
CA ALA A 17 18.58 6.62 -12.48
C ALA A 17 18.64 7.52 -13.73
N PRO A 18 19.26 7.06 -14.84
CA PRO A 18 19.33 7.83 -16.08
C PRO A 18 17.96 7.97 -16.75
N ASN A 19 17.08 6.99 -16.56
CA ASN A 19 15.72 6.99 -17.06
C ASN A 19 14.81 6.05 -16.22
N ALA A 20 13.50 6.20 -16.37
CA ALA A 20 12.51 5.44 -15.62
C ALA A 20 12.60 3.93 -15.90
N ARG A 21 12.92 3.52 -17.13
CA ARG A 21 13.07 2.12 -17.51
C ARG A 21 14.21 1.45 -16.74
N TRP A 22 15.38 2.06 -16.74
CA TRP A 22 16.54 1.55 -16.00
C TRP A 22 16.27 1.48 -14.50
N HIS A 23 15.58 2.51 -13.96
CA HIS A 23 15.17 2.51 -12.55
C HIS A 23 14.27 1.33 -12.24
N LEU A 24 13.22 1.12 -13.05
CA LEU A 24 12.31 0.01 -12.91
C LEU A 24 13.03 -1.35 -12.98
N ASP A 25 13.90 -1.54 -13.98
CA ASP A 25 14.66 -2.79 -14.15
C ASP A 25 15.58 -3.07 -12.96
N THR A 26 16.23 -2.04 -12.42
CA THR A 26 17.09 -2.14 -11.23
C THR A 26 16.26 -2.55 -10.01
N MET A 27 15.11 -1.92 -9.78
CA MET A 27 14.24 -2.25 -8.66
C MET A 27 13.64 -3.67 -8.78
N LEU A 28 13.22 -4.08 -9.98
CA LEU A 28 12.77 -5.44 -10.26
C LEU A 28 13.86 -6.47 -9.97
N HIS A 29 15.10 -6.18 -10.36
CA HIS A 29 16.24 -7.06 -10.07
C HIS A 29 16.49 -7.16 -8.57
N VAL A 30 16.47 -6.05 -7.84
CA VAL A 30 16.64 -6.03 -6.38
C VAL A 30 15.54 -6.85 -5.68
N LEU A 31 14.28 -6.67 -6.07
CA LEU A 31 13.15 -7.42 -5.52
C LEU A 31 13.31 -8.93 -5.76
N ARG A 32 13.80 -9.32 -6.93
CA ARG A 32 14.02 -10.73 -7.28
C ARG A 32 15.14 -11.37 -6.47
N VAL A 33 16.25 -10.68 -6.27
CA VAL A 33 17.45 -11.24 -5.64
C VAL A 33 17.40 -11.11 -4.11
N SER A 34 16.76 -10.08 -3.61
CA SER A 34 16.84 -9.68 -2.19
C SER A 34 15.49 -9.41 -1.56
N GLY A 35 14.41 -10.00 -2.08
CA GLY A 35 13.04 -9.71 -1.65
C GLY A 35 12.79 -9.88 -0.14
N HIS A 36 13.50 -10.76 0.55
CA HIS A 36 13.42 -10.88 2.01
C HIS A 36 14.18 -9.79 2.79
N PHE A 37 15.07 -9.07 2.12
CA PHE A 37 15.89 -8.00 2.71
C PHE A 37 15.47 -6.61 2.21
N VAL A 38 14.31 -6.51 1.60
CA VAL A 38 13.70 -5.25 1.21
C VAL A 38 12.92 -4.69 2.39
N ARG A 39 12.88 -3.39 2.53
CA ARG A 39 12.05 -2.68 3.51
C ARG A 39 10.72 -2.27 2.86
N GLU A 40 9.73 -2.02 3.70
CA GLU A 40 8.41 -1.59 3.25
C GLU A 40 8.45 -0.25 2.51
N ASP A 41 9.29 0.68 2.95
CA ASP A 41 9.48 1.98 2.29
C ASP A 41 10.04 1.84 0.87
N VAL A 42 10.89 0.84 0.63
CA VAL A 42 11.41 0.50 -0.71
C VAL A 42 10.29 -0.07 -1.59
N LEU A 43 9.45 -0.97 -1.06
CA LEU A 43 8.28 -1.46 -1.78
C LEU A 43 7.35 -0.30 -2.16
N ALA A 44 7.04 0.57 -1.20
CA ALA A 44 6.19 1.73 -1.42
C ALA A 44 6.79 2.70 -2.47
N SER A 45 8.13 2.86 -2.49
CA SER A 45 8.81 3.66 -3.52
C SER A 45 8.73 3.01 -4.90
N PHE A 46 8.90 1.68 -4.98
CA PHE A 46 8.74 0.93 -6.22
C PHE A 46 7.32 1.07 -6.79
N LEU A 47 6.28 0.91 -5.96
CA LEU A 47 4.89 1.06 -6.39
C LEU A 47 4.61 2.50 -6.87
N ARG A 48 5.14 3.51 -6.17
CA ARG A 48 5.05 4.90 -6.63
C ARG A 48 5.73 5.11 -7.99
N LEU A 49 6.92 4.52 -8.19
CA LEU A 49 7.60 4.58 -9.49
C LEU A 49 6.72 4.02 -10.60
N VAL A 50 6.13 2.84 -10.39
CA VAL A 50 5.21 2.23 -11.37
C VAL A 50 4.02 3.15 -11.64
N CYS A 51 3.35 3.68 -10.61
CA CYS A 51 2.20 4.56 -10.76
C CYS A 51 2.52 5.83 -11.59
N HIS A 52 3.73 6.39 -11.44
CA HIS A 52 4.15 7.62 -12.13
C HIS A 52 4.71 7.41 -13.54
N THR A 53 4.77 6.16 -14.01
CA THR A 53 5.32 5.81 -15.33
C THR A 53 4.33 5.01 -16.17
N PRO A 54 3.23 5.64 -16.63
CA PRO A 54 2.17 4.94 -17.37
C PRO A 54 2.67 4.19 -18.60
N GLU A 55 3.67 4.72 -19.29
CA GLU A 55 4.32 4.12 -20.45
C GLU A 55 5.00 2.78 -20.15
N LEU A 56 5.31 2.51 -18.88
CA LEU A 56 5.94 1.27 -18.44
C LEU A 56 5.00 0.29 -17.72
N HIS A 57 3.71 0.63 -17.52
CA HIS A 57 2.77 -0.23 -16.82
C HIS A 57 2.72 -1.64 -17.41
N ALA A 58 2.53 -1.75 -18.73
CA ALA A 58 2.47 -3.04 -19.40
C ALA A 58 3.76 -3.84 -19.23
N TYR A 59 4.91 -3.18 -19.34
CA TYR A 59 6.21 -3.81 -19.11
C TYR A 59 6.39 -4.27 -17.66
N ALA A 60 5.99 -3.44 -16.69
CA ALA A 60 6.08 -3.78 -15.27
C ALA A 60 5.21 -5.00 -14.92
N VAL A 61 3.95 -5.00 -15.39
CA VAL A 61 2.99 -6.10 -15.17
C VAL A 61 3.50 -7.41 -15.77
N GLU A 62 4.01 -7.38 -17.01
CA GLU A 62 4.55 -8.57 -17.66
C GLU A 62 5.74 -9.17 -16.90
N ASN A 63 6.71 -8.33 -16.53
CA ASN A 63 7.90 -8.80 -15.80
C ASN A 63 7.55 -9.33 -14.40
N LEU A 64 6.64 -8.68 -13.70
CA LEU A 64 6.20 -9.12 -12.38
C LEU A 64 5.37 -10.40 -12.44
N TYR A 65 4.50 -10.56 -13.44
CA TYR A 65 3.77 -11.79 -13.69
C TYR A 65 4.72 -12.96 -13.93
N LEU A 66 5.72 -12.79 -14.82
CA LEU A 66 6.73 -13.81 -15.09
C LEU A 66 7.59 -14.11 -13.87
N SER A 67 7.96 -13.10 -13.10
CA SER A 67 8.76 -13.26 -11.89
C SER A 67 7.99 -14.02 -10.81
N LEU A 68 6.69 -13.72 -10.62
CA LEU A 68 5.84 -14.41 -9.68
C LEU A 68 5.62 -15.87 -10.08
N HIS A 69 5.47 -16.13 -11.39
CA HIS A 69 5.34 -17.49 -11.91
C HIS A 69 6.64 -18.31 -11.72
N ALA A 70 7.79 -17.67 -11.77
CA ALA A 70 9.09 -18.32 -11.59
C ALA A 70 9.45 -18.57 -10.12
N ASP A 71 9.16 -17.62 -9.23
CA ASP A 71 9.50 -17.70 -7.80
C ASP A 71 8.51 -16.89 -6.95
N MET A 72 7.79 -17.57 -6.08
CA MET A 72 6.85 -16.99 -5.12
C MET A 72 7.47 -16.81 -3.72
N SER A 73 8.72 -17.22 -3.53
CA SER A 73 9.34 -17.25 -2.20
C SER A 73 9.73 -15.85 -1.69
N GLN A 74 9.97 -14.91 -2.58
CA GLN A 74 10.44 -13.57 -2.24
C GLN A 74 9.27 -12.65 -1.84
N LEU A 75 9.05 -12.45 -0.53
CA LEU A 75 7.89 -11.74 0.00
C LEU A 75 7.60 -10.41 -0.69
N TYR A 76 8.55 -9.47 -0.70
CA TYR A 76 8.30 -8.13 -1.26
C TYR A 76 8.18 -8.10 -2.78
N GLN A 77 8.80 -9.06 -3.49
CA GLN A 77 8.54 -9.28 -4.92
C GLN A 77 7.11 -9.75 -5.14
N THR A 78 6.65 -10.71 -4.34
CA THR A 78 5.28 -11.25 -4.40
C THR A 78 4.25 -10.16 -4.12
N LEU A 79 4.44 -9.36 -3.06
CA LEU A 79 3.55 -8.23 -2.74
C LEU A 79 3.50 -7.21 -3.88
N ALA A 80 4.67 -6.84 -4.44
CA ALA A 80 4.75 -5.93 -5.58
C ALA A 80 4.02 -6.49 -6.81
N ALA A 81 4.25 -7.76 -7.13
CA ALA A 81 3.63 -8.43 -8.27
C ALA A 81 2.10 -8.50 -8.13
N VAL A 82 1.62 -8.95 -6.99
CA VAL A 82 0.18 -9.06 -6.72
C VAL A 82 -0.50 -7.69 -6.78
N TRP A 83 0.11 -6.65 -6.19
CA TRP A 83 -0.43 -5.31 -6.24
C TRP A 83 -0.51 -4.77 -7.68
N VAL A 84 0.58 -4.87 -8.45
CA VAL A 84 0.64 -4.36 -9.82
C VAL A 84 -0.28 -5.15 -10.75
N ILE A 85 -0.40 -6.47 -10.58
CA ILE A 85 -1.37 -7.30 -11.33
C ILE A 85 -2.81 -6.88 -10.98
N GLY A 86 -3.09 -6.60 -9.71
CA GLY A 86 -4.40 -6.09 -9.30
C GLY A 86 -4.74 -4.73 -9.92
N GLU A 87 -3.77 -3.80 -10.04
CA GLU A 87 -4.00 -2.45 -10.59
C GLU A 87 -4.00 -2.40 -12.12
N TYR A 88 -3.16 -3.18 -12.79
CA TYR A 88 -2.89 -3.07 -14.22
C TYR A 88 -2.99 -4.42 -14.96
N GLY A 89 -3.67 -5.41 -14.38
CA GLY A 89 -3.80 -6.75 -14.98
C GLY A 89 -4.62 -6.78 -16.27
N ASP A 90 -5.48 -5.80 -16.49
CA ASP A 90 -6.18 -5.57 -17.75
C ASP A 90 -5.22 -5.50 -18.95
N LEU A 91 -4.05 -4.87 -18.79
CA LEU A 91 -3.03 -4.77 -19.83
C LEU A 91 -2.45 -6.15 -20.23
N LEU A 92 -2.44 -7.13 -19.31
CA LEU A 92 -2.08 -8.51 -19.66
C LEU A 92 -3.14 -9.17 -20.55
N PHE A 93 -4.41 -8.87 -20.29
CA PHE A 93 -5.52 -9.47 -21.05
C PHE A 93 -5.66 -8.84 -22.43
N GLU A 94 -5.44 -7.52 -22.54
CA GLU A 94 -5.47 -6.79 -23.81
C GLU A 94 -4.39 -7.30 -24.79
N ARG A 95 -3.18 -7.54 -24.29
CA ARG A 95 -2.10 -8.11 -25.10
C ARG A 95 -2.28 -9.59 -25.36
N GLY A 96 -2.87 -10.33 -24.42
CA GLY A 96 -3.20 -11.74 -24.51
C GLY A 96 -2.01 -12.69 -24.65
N ARG A 97 -0.78 -12.18 -24.66
CA ARG A 97 0.46 -12.94 -24.82
C ARG A 97 1.66 -12.22 -24.22
N ILE A 98 2.56 -12.99 -23.66
CA ILE A 98 3.86 -12.51 -23.14
C ILE A 98 4.97 -13.27 -23.83
N GLU A 99 6.02 -12.56 -24.20
CA GLU A 99 7.23 -13.16 -24.77
C GLU A 99 8.28 -13.36 -23.67
N GLN A 100 8.69 -14.61 -23.48
CA GLN A 100 9.77 -14.98 -22.56
C GLN A 100 10.78 -15.85 -23.29
N ASN A 101 12.04 -15.41 -23.37
CA ASN A 101 13.15 -16.15 -23.98
C ASN A 101 12.84 -16.64 -25.42
N GLY A 102 12.15 -15.81 -26.21
CA GLY A 102 11.75 -16.17 -27.58
C GLY A 102 10.54 -17.11 -27.69
N THR A 103 9.93 -17.47 -26.54
CA THR A 103 8.72 -18.27 -26.51
C THR A 103 7.53 -17.38 -26.15
N VAL A 104 6.51 -17.37 -27.00
CA VAL A 104 5.27 -16.62 -26.77
C VAL A 104 4.31 -17.50 -25.97
N GLN A 105 3.95 -17.05 -24.78
CA GLN A 105 2.95 -17.71 -23.94
C GLN A 105 1.64 -16.92 -23.96
N PRO A 106 0.49 -17.58 -24.20
CA PRO A 106 -0.80 -16.92 -24.10
C PRO A 106 -1.13 -16.65 -22.62
N VAL A 107 -1.52 -15.42 -22.32
CA VAL A 107 -2.03 -15.06 -20.99
C VAL A 107 -3.52 -14.81 -21.09
N ARG A 108 -4.28 -15.58 -20.32
CA ARG A 108 -5.74 -15.47 -20.25
C ARG A 108 -6.14 -15.05 -18.82
N PRO A 109 -7.31 -14.46 -18.62
CA PRO A 109 -7.84 -14.16 -17.28
C PRO A 109 -7.75 -15.37 -16.35
N LYS A 110 -8.11 -16.55 -16.85
CA LYS A 110 -8.01 -17.81 -16.12
C LYS A 110 -6.59 -18.08 -15.58
N SER A 111 -5.55 -17.89 -16.40
CA SER A 111 -4.16 -18.15 -15.98
C SER A 111 -3.72 -17.27 -14.82
N VAL A 112 -4.18 -16.01 -14.80
CA VAL A 112 -3.87 -15.05 -13.72
C VAL A 112 -4.63 -15.42 -12.45
N VAL A 113 -5.92 -15.76 -12.54
CA VAL A 113 -6.71 -16.21 -11.38
C VAL A 113 -6.16 -17.54 -10.84
N ASP A 114 -5.77 -18.48 -11.69
CA ASP A 114 -5.15 -19.76 -11.28
C ASP A 114 -3.85 -19.51 -10.51
N MET A 115 -3.01 -18.60 -10.98
CA MET A 115 -1.74 -18.26 -10.32
C MET A 115 -1.98 -17.62 -8.94
N LEU A 116 -2.93 -16.69 -8.83
CA LEU A 116 -3.27 -16.05 -7.55
C LEU A 116 -3.92 -17.06 -6.56
N ALA A 117 -4.76 -17.96 -7.05
CA ALA A 117 -5.31 -19.05 -6.24
C ALA A 117 -4.20 -19.99 -5.74
N MET A 118 -3.29 -20.42 -6.64
CA MET A 118 -2.15 -21.24 -6.27
C MET A 118 -1.24 -20.54 -5.23
N LEU A 119 -1.07 -19.22 -5.31
CA LEU A 119 -0.33 -18.45 -4.31
C LEU A 119 -1.02 -18.50 -2.95
N LEU A 120 -2.35 -18.39 -2.89
CA LEU A 120 -3.14 -18.50 -1.66
C LEU A 120 -3.02 -19.88 -1.00
N ASP A 121 -2.89 -20.94 -1.79
CA ASP A 121 -2.74 -22.33 -1.34
C ASP A 121 -1.27 -22.68 -1.02
N SER A 122 -0.33 -21.79 -1.30
CA SER A 122 1.09 -22.04 -1.13
C SER A 122 1.55 -21.82 0.32
N VAL A 123 2.71 -22.37 0.66
CA VAL A 123 3.39 -22.11 1.95
C VAL A 123 3.85 -20.66 2.10
N TYR A 124 3.86 -19.89 1.01
CA TYR A 124 4.25 -18.48 0.98
C TYR A 124 3.07 -17.53 1.21
N ALA A 125 1.85 -18.06 1.39
CA ALA A 125 0.65 -17.29 1.70
C ALA A 125 0.67 -16.76 3.13
N THR A 126 1.58 -15.82 3.42
CA THR A 126 1.59 -15.08 4.68
C THR A 126 0.37 -14.15 4.78
N GLU A 127 0.06 -13.67 5.98
CA GLU A 127 -1.06 -12.74 6.22
C GLU A 127 -1.06 -11.55 5.24
N PRO A 128 0.03 -10.78 5.08
CA PRO A 128 0.06 -9.69 4.10
C PRO A 128 -0.15 -10.15 2.66
N VAL A 129 0.36 -11.33 2.28
CA VAL A 129 0.18 -11.87 0.93
C VAL A 129 -1.30 -12.17 0.68
N ARG A 130 -2.01 -12.81 1.63
CA ARG A 130 -3.45 -13.06 1.51
C ARG A 130 -4.23 -11.77 1.32
N GLU A 131 -3.97 -10.76 2.13
CA GLU A 131 -4.62 -9.46 2.05
C GLU A 131 -4.45 -8.79 0.69
N TYR A 132 -3.22 -8.79 0.16
CA TYR A 132 -2.92 -8.25 -1.16
C TYR A 132 -3.61 -9.04 -2.27
N VAL A 133 -3.60 -10.38 -2.19
CA VAL A 133 -4.24 -11.25 -3.19
C VAL A 133 -5.76 -11.05 -3.21
N LEU A 134 -6.42 -11.00 -2.06
CA LEU A 134 -7.87 -10.75 -2.00
C LEU A 134 -8.22 -9.38 -2.61
N THR A 135 -7.42 -8.35 -2.33
CA THR A 135 -7.60 -7.03 -2.94
C THR A 135 -7.38 -7.06 -4.46
N ALA A 136 -6.33 -7.74 -4.92
CA ALA A 136 -6.06 -7.89 -6.35
C ALA A 136 -7.17 -8.65 -7.07
N LEU A 137 -7.67 -9.74 -6.50
CA LEU A 137 -8.80 -10.50 -7.05
C LEU A 137 -10.07 -9.66 -7.15
N ALA A 138 -10.38 -8.85 -6.12
CA ALA A 138 -11.54 -7.95 -6.15
C ALA A 138 -11.40 -6.90 -7.28
N LYS A 139 -10.23 -6.32 -7.49
CA LYS A 139 -9.96 -5.39 -8.59
C LYS A 139 -10.03 -6.06 -9.95
N LEU A 140 -9.43 -7.24 -10.11
CA LEU A 140 -9.48 -8.01 -11.34
C LEU A 140 -10.90 -8.41 -11.72
N HIS A 141 -11.76 -8.72 -10.75
CA HIS A 141 -13.17 -9.05 -11.00
C HIS A 141 -13.88 -7.92 -11.78
N THR A 142 -13.60 -6.66 -11.50
CA THR A 142 -14.25 -5.52 -12.20
C THR A 142 -13.66 -5.30 -13.59
N ARG A 143 -12.44 -5.74 -13.85
CA ARG A 143 -11.70 -5.52 -15.10
C ARG A 143 -11.81 -6.67 -16.09
N MET A 144 -12.28 -7.84 -15.63
CA MET A 144 -12.52 -9.00 -16.49
C MET A 144 -13.95 -8.97 -17.03
N GLN A 145 -14.10 -9.42 -18.29
CA GLN A 145 -15.40 -9.68 -18.91
C GLN A 145 -15.78 -11.18 -18.86
N ASP A 146 -14.90 -12.02 -18.33
CA ASP A 146 -15.07 -13.48 -18.24
C ASP A 146 -15.89 -13.82 -16.98
N THR A 147 -17.17 -14.10 -17.19
CA THR A 147 -18.12 -14.42 -16.10
C THR A 147 -17.70 -15.66 -15.31
N GLU A 148 -17.13 -16.68 -15.95
CA GLU A 148 -16.66 -17.88 -15.26
C GLU A 148 -15.57 -17.54 -14.25
N GLN A 149 -14.64 -16.65 -14.62
CA GLN A 149 -13.57 -16.23 -13.72
C GLN A 149 -14.08 -15.26 -12.65
N GLN A 150 -15.08 -14.45 -12.95
CA GLN A 150 -15.73 -13.59 -11.93
C GLN A 150 -16.42 -14.43 -10.85
N GLU A 151 -17.17 -15.46 -11.22
CA GLU A 151 -17.80 -16.40 -10.29
C GLU A 151 -16.76 -17.14 -9.46
N ARG A 152 -15.66 -17.54 -10.08
CA ARG A 152 -14.55 -18.21 -9.41
C ARG A 152 -13.89 -17.30 -8.37
N ILE A 153 -13.63 -16.03 -8.70
CA ILE A 153 -13.13 -15.02 -7.74
C ILE A 153 -14.09 -14.89 -6.56
N GLY A 154 -15.40 -14.80 -6.83
CA GLY A 154 -16.42 -14.79 -5.79
C GLY A 154 -16.35 -15.99 -4.86
N SER A 155 -16.13 -17.19 -5.42
CA SER A 155 -15.97 -18.43 -4.65
C SER A 155 -14.69 -18.44 -3.80
N ILE A 156 -13.57 -17.91 -4.32
CA ILE A 156 -12.32 -17.76 -3.57
C ILE A 156 -12.53 -16.80 -2.39
N LEU A 157 -13.11 -15.63 -2.62
CA LEU A 157 -13.39 -14.66 -1.55
C LEU A 157 -14.29 -15.26 -0.46
N ALA A 158 -15.31 -16.04 -0.83
CA ALA A 158 -16.22 -16.69 0.11
C ALA A 158 -15.51 -17.68 1.05
N GLN A 159 -14.44 -18.35 0.62
CA GLN A 159 -13.66 -19.24 1.48
C GLN A 159 -12.95 -18.51 2.62
N TYR A 160 -12.58 -17.24 2.43
CA TYR A 160 -11.87 -16.44 3.42
C TYR A 160 -12.79 -15.65 4.37
N VAL A 161 -14.11 -15.69 4.16
CA VAL A 161 -15.08 -15.06 5.07
C VAL A 161 -15.06 -15.69 6.46
N GLU A 162 -14.65 -16.94 6.58
CA GLU A 162 -14.51 -17.68 7.84
C GLU A 162 -13.04 -17.77 8.29
N SER A 163 -12.16 -16.93 7.77
CA SER A 163 -10.74 -16.93 8.15
C SER A 163 -10.56 -16.62 9.64
N ILE A 164 -9.59 -17.28 10.29
CA ILE A 164 -9.19 -16.99 11.69
C ILE A 164 -8.52 -15.60 11.77
N ASP A 165 -7.80 -15.21 10.73
CA ASP A 165 -7.18 -13.91 10.63
C ASP A 165 -8.24 -12.83 10.37
N LEU A 166 -8.36 -11.90 11.31
CA LEU A 166 -9.42 -10.88 11.34
C LEU A 166 -9.37 -9.95 10.13
N GLU A 167 -8.18 -9.52 9.71
CA GLU A 167 -8.05 -8.59 8.58
C GLU A 167 -8.38 -9.28 7.25
N THR A 168 -7.92 -10.51 7.06
CA THR A 168 -8.27 -11.34 5.90
C THR A 168 -9.79 -11.59 5.85
N GLN A 169 -10.41 -11.97 6.99
CA GLN A 169 -11.85 -12.19 7.12
C GLN A 169 -12.64 -10.93 6.74
N LYS A 170 -12.27 -9.78 7.33
CA LYS A 170 -12.92 -8.49 7.10
C LYS A 170 -12.86 -8.12 5.61
N ARG A 171 -11.69 -8.19 4.98
CA ARG A 171 -11.53 -7.88 3.55
C ARG A 171 -12.36 -8.82 2.68
N ALA A 172 -12.33 -10.12 2.96
CA ALA A 172 -13.11 -11.10 2.22
C ALA A 172 -14.62 -10.81 2.29
N LEU A 173 -15.12 -10.48 3.48
CA LEU A 173 -16.52 -10.12 3.69
C LEU A 173 -16.88 -8.81 2.97
N GLU A 174 -16.09 -7.76 3.16
CA GLU A 174 -16.30 -6.45 2.54
C GLU A 174 -16.32 -6.57 1.01
N TYR A 175 -15.34 -7.25 0.40
CA TYR A 175 -15.30 -7.46 -1.04
C TYR A 175 -16.44 -8.35 -1.53
N SER A 176 -16.82 -9.41 -0.81
CA SER A 176 -17.97 -10.25 -1.18
C SER A 176 -19.28 -9.48 -1.23
N VAL A 177 -19.45 -8.49 -0.37
CA VAL A 177 -20.62 -7.58 -0.35
C VAL A 177 -20.49 -6.52 -1.46
N LEU A 178 -19.30 -5.94 -1.62
CA LEU A 178 -19.02 -4.90 -2.60
C LEU A 178 -19.23 -5.38 -4.03
N LEU A 179 -18.76 -6.59 -4.36
CA LEU A 179 -18.89 -7.17 -5.71
C LEU A 179 -20.35 -7.38 -6.14
N LYS A 180 -21.27 -7.46 -5.21
CA LYS A 180 -22.72 -7.56 -5.47
C LYS A 180 -23.41 -6.20 -5.72
N ARG A 181 -22.70 -5.08 -5.55
CA ARG A 181 -23.24 -3.72 -5.63
C ARG A 181 -22.64 -2.95 -6.80
N ASP A 182 -23.15 -3.15 -7.99
CA ASP A 182 -22.61 -2.57 -9.23
C ASP A 182 -22.41 -1.05 -9.15
N SER A 183 -23.35 -0.32 -8.55
CA SER A 183 -23.30 1.15 -8.47
C SER A 183 -22.13 1.72 -7.67
N VAL A 184 -21.57 0.95 -6.73
CA VAL A 184 -20.49 1.38 -5.82
C VAL A 184 -19.20 0.68 -6.15
N ARG A 185 -19.27 -0.58 -6.61
CA ARG A 185 -18.14 -1.45 -6.91
C ARG A 185 -17.13 -0.78 -7.83
N ASP A 186 -17.59 -0.27 -8.98
CA ASP A 186 -16.72 0.26 -10.01
C ASP A 186 -16.01 1.54 -9.56
N ALA A 187 -16.69 2.39 -8.78
CA ALA A 187 -16.10 3.59 -8.21
C ALA A 187 -15.07 3.29 -7.09
N VAL A 188 -15.33 2.28 -6.26
CA VAL A 188 -14.42 1.91 -5.15
C VAL A 188 -13.20 1.14 -5.63
N LEU A 189 -13.36 0.28 -6.65
CA LEU A 189 -12.29 -0.56 -7.20
C LEU A 189 -11.59 0.07 -8.41
N GLU A 190 -11.84 1.34 -8.69
CA GLU A 190 -11.12 2.11 -9.70
C GLU A 190 -9.60 2.08 -9.47
N VAL A 191 -8.83 2.43 -10.50
CA VAL A 191 -7.37 2.59 -10.39
C VAL A 191 -7.05 3.63 -9.32
N MET A 192 -6.11 3.29 -8.43
CA MET A 192 -5.74 4.20 -7.35
C MET A 192 -5.23 5.54 -7.89
N PRO A 193 -5.57 6.67 -7.23
CA PRO A 193 -5.02 7.98 -7.59
C PRO A 193 -3.49 7.97 -7.42
N LEU A 194 -2.83 8.81 -8.21
CA LEU A 194 -1.37 8.91 -8.16
C LEU A 194 -0.89 9.31 -6.77
N PRO A 195 -0.06 8.49 -6.12
CA PRO A 195 0.48 8.80 -4.81
C PRO A 195 1.49 9.95 -4.88
N GLU A 196 1.65 10.70 -3.80
CA GLU A 196 2.67 11.74 -3.70
C GLU A 196 4.08 11.16 -3.91
N LYS A 197 4.93 11.91 -4.61
CA LYS A 197 6.35 11.55 -4.77
C LYS A 197 7.07 11.73 -3.44
N ARG A 198 7.64 10.65 -2.92
CA ARG A 198 8.47 10.65 -1.70
C ARG A 198 9.75 9.86 -1.98
N SER A 199 10.89 10.42 -1.63
CA SER A 199 12.17 9.72 -1.72
C SER A 199 12.35 8.72 -0.58
N ILE A 200 13.09 7.65 -0.82
CA ILE A 200 13.49 6.69 0.21
C ILE A 200 14.46 7.39 1.17
N VAL A 201 14.15 7.39 2.46
CA VAL A 201 15.01 7.98 3.50
C VAL A 201 15.75 6.87 4.24
N LEU A 202 17.07 6.98 4.33
CA LEU A 202 17.87 6.13 5.19
C LEU A 202 17.73 6.63 6.63
N GLU A 203 16.99 5.93 7.47
CA GLU A 203 17.03 6.15 8.90
C GLU A 203 18.42 5.72 9.40
N THR A 204 19.24 6.69 9.80
CA THR A 204 20.49 6.43 10.49
C THR A 204 20.14 5.89 11.88
N VAL A 205 20.51 4.65 12.14
CA VAL A 205 20.52 4.06 13.48
C VAL A 205 21.58 4.82 14.31
N GLY A 206 21.16 5.80 15.08
CA GLY A 206 22.02 6.62 15.94
C GLY A 206 21.69 8.11 15.78
N GLY A 207 20.81 8.59 16.62
CA GLY A 207 20.44 9.94 17.01
C GLY A 207 21.04 11.10 16.20
N GLU A 208 20.23 11.68 15.40
CA GLU A 208 20.01 13.09 15.07
C GLU A 208 19.28 13.14 13.73
N THR A 209 17.98 13.27 13.78
CA THR A 209 17.16 13.63 12.62
C THR A 209 17.47 15.07 12.24
N LYS A 210 18.39 15.28 11.31
CA LYS A 210 18.39 16.52 10.53
C LYS A 210 17.38 16.34 9.40
N ASP A 211 16.24 16.97 9.58
CA ASP A 211 15.27 17.21 8.52
C ASP A 211 15.93 17.91 7.33
N LEU A 212 16.38 17.15 6.36
CA LEU A 212 16.66 17.66 5.04
C LEU A 212 15.36 17.67 4.24
N ARG A 213 14.43 18.53 4.65
CA ARG A 213 13.41 19.05 3.75
C ARG A 213 14.14 19.87 2.72
N SER A 214 14.40 19.31 1.57
CA SER A 214 14.75 20.08 0.38
C SER A 214 13.53 20.88 -0.03
N THR A 215 13.52 22.14 0.35
CA THR A 215 12.73 23.20 -0.27
C THR A 215 13.13 23.27 -1.75
N VAL A 216 12.33 22.68 -2.61
CA VAL A 216 12.26 23.10 -4.02
C VAL A 216 11.09 24.07 -4.10
N THR A 217 11.35 25.29 -3.75
CA THR A 217 10.51 26.41 -4.17
C THR A 217 11.10 27.00 -5.43
N SER A 218 10.24 27.05 -6.44
CA SER A 218 10.40 27.78 -7.68
C SER A 218 11.02 29.14 -7.49
N GLY A 219 11.99 29.47 -8.36
CA GLY A 219 12.63 30.76 -8.39
C GLY A 219 11.66 31.90 -8.71
N GLN A 220 11.80 32.94 -7.97
CA GLN A 220 11.63 34.31 -8.48
C GLN A 220 12.62 35.22 -7.74
N ASN A 221 13.36 35.94 -8.52
CA ASN A 221 14.31 36.96 -8.15
C ASN A 221 13.70 37.94 -7.15
N ASP A 222 14.41 38.26 -6.10
CA ASP A 222 14.61 39.66 -5.74
C ASP A 222 15.93 39.84 -4.98
N LEU A 223 16.85 40.50 -5.66
CA LEU A 223 18.02 41.15 -5.11
C LEU A 223 17.57 42.47 -4.54
N LEU A 224 17.83 42.73 -3.25
CA LEU A 224 18.26 44.05 -2.80
C LEU A 224 18.76 44.01 -1.34
N LEU A 225 19.96 44.48 -1.19
CA LEU A 225 20.71 44.92 -0.02
C LEU A 225 19.86 45.73 0.98
N ASP A 226 20.07 45.55 2.29
CA ASP A 226 20.65 46.61 3.10
C ASP A 226 21.03 46.12 4.51
N ALA A 227 22.09 46.74 4.97
CA ALA A 227 22.82 46.48 6.18
C ALA A 227 22.19 47.14 7.43
N ASP A 228 22.67 46.67 8.58
CA ASP A 228 22.68 47.35 9.90
C ASP A 228 21.37 47.52 10.68
N ASN A 229 21.22 46.80 11.75
CA ASN A 229 21.27 47.32 13.12
C ASN A 229 20.84 46.27 14.17
N THR A 230 21.73 45.89 15.07
CA THR A 230 21.39 45.35 16.39
C THR A 230 20.92 46.49 17.33
N PRO A 231 20.05 46.27 18.35
CA PRO A 231 20.47 45.58 19.55
C PRO A 231 19.40 44.73 20.30
N ALA A 232 19.92 43.75 21.01
CA ALA A 232 19.48 43.10 22.26
C ALA A 232 18.08 43.40 22.84
N GLY A 233 17.35 42.30 23.16
CA GLY A 233 16.27 42.34 24.14
C GLY A 233 15.24 41.24 24.06
N ASN A 234 15.27 40.34 25.06
CA ASN A 234 14.18 39.50 25.54
C ASN A 234 13.89 38.14 24.85
N ALA A 235 14.74 37.17 25.18
CA ALA A 235 14.37 35.78 25.26
C ALA A 235 13.68 35.49 26.60
N ALA A 236 12.36 35.57 26.68
CA ALA A 236 11.59 35.13 27.87
C ALA A 236 10.06 35.05 27.65
N HIS A 237 9.56 34.64 26.50
CA HIS A 237 8.09 34.46 26.35
C HIS A 237 7.62 33.24 25.52
N SER A 238 8.48 32.31 25.16
CA SER A 238 8.06 31.17 24.36
C SER A 238 7.97 29.81 25.10
N GLN A 239 8.25 29.77 26.41
CA GLN A 239 8.13 28.55 27.20
C GLN A 239 6.84 28.44 28.04
N GLN A 240 6.06 29.48 28.17
CA GLN A 240 4.80 29.42 28.93
C GLN A 240 3.62 28.88 28.14
N ASN A 241 3.62 28.95 26.81
CA ASN A 241 2.49 28.52 26.01
C ASN A 241 2.39 26.99 25.80
N ALA A 242 3.47 26.23 25.99
CA ALA A 242 3.44 24.78 25.84
C ALA A 242 2.95 24.06 27.11
N GLN A 243 3.17 24.65 28.27
CA GLN A 243 2.69 24.09 29.54
C GLN A 243 1.21 24.42 29.79
N ASP A 244 0.71 25.55 29.35
CA ASP A 244 -0.71 25.91 29.42
C ASP A 244 -1.57 25.04 28.50
N LEU A 245 -1.09 24.67 27.30
CA LEU A 245 -1.78 23.77 26.39
C LEU A 245 -1.86 22.32 26.92
N LEU A 246 -0.85 21.88 27.66
CA LEU A 246 -0.86 20.55 28.30
C LEU A 246 -1.79 20.51 29.53
N LEU A 247 -1.91 21.61 30.26
CA LEU A 247 -2.84 21.71 31.39
C LEU A 247 -4.31 21.76 30.93
N ASP A 248 -4.60 22.32 29.77
CA ASP A 248 -5.95 22.35 29.20
C ASP A 248 -6.41 20.97 28.64
N ILE A 249 -5.45 20.11 28.25
CA ILE A 249 -5.72 18.74 27.77
C ILE A 249 -5.82 17.73 28.92
N PHE A 250 -5.10 17.91 30.01
CA PHE A 250 -5.01 16.96 31.13
C PHE A 250 -5.47 17.51 32.49
N GLY A 251 -5.78 18.81 32.62
CA GLY A 251 -6.20 19.46 33.84
C GLY A 251 -7.71 19.51 33.98
N GLY A 252 -8.21 18.67 34.88
CA GLY A 252 -9.60 18.43 35.17
C GLY A 252 -10.48 19.64 35.38
N GLY A 253 -11.58 19.64 34.69
CA GLY A 253 -12.75 20.41 35.03
C GLY A 253 -13.39 19.86 36.33
N ASN A 254 -13.52 20.70 37.31
CA ASN A 254 -14.41 20.50 38.46
C ASN A 254 -15.85 20.57 37.97
N ASP A 255 -16.47 19.40 37.76
CA ASP A 255 -17.92 19.32 37.63
C ASP A 255 -18.52 18.56 38.84
N PRO A 256 -19.66 19.00 39.36
CA PRO A 256 -20.26 18.47 40.57
C PRO A 256 -20.84 17.06 40.30
N ALA A 257 -20.69 16.17 41.29
CA ALA A 257 -21.12 14.79 41.31
C ALA A 257 -22.54 14.58 40.77
N PRO A 258 -22.76 13.66 39.82
CA PRO A 258 -24.11 13.27 39.45
C PRO A 258 -24.71 12.36 40.55
N ARG A 259 -25.92 12.68 40.94
CA ARG A 259 -26.79 11.90 41.83
C ARG A 259 -26.93 10.47 41.34
N ALA A 260 -26.75 9.51 42.25
CA ALA A 260 -27.03 8.11 42.05
C ALA A 260 -28.51 7.91 41.59
N ILE A 261 -28.67 7.40 40.40
CA ILE A 261 -29.94 6.80 39.95
C ILE A 261 -29.73 5.30 40.06
N SER A 262 -30.45 4.71 41.01
CA SER A 262 -30.58 3.27 41.16
C SER A 262 -31.43 2.72 40.00
N ALA A 263 -30.81 2.08 39.05
CA ALA A 263 -31.48 1.29 38.02
C ALA A 263 -31.27 -0.19 38.30
N THR A 264 -32.24 -0.79 38.96
CA THR A 264 -32.48 -2.22 38.89
C THR A 264 -33.15 -2.52 37.54
N ALA A 265 -32.35 -2.80 36.53
CA ALA A 265 -32.87 -3.41 35.31
C ALA A 265 -32.61 -4.92 35.37
N SER A 266 -33.70 -5.66 35.40
CA SER A 266 -33.76 -7.11 35.42
C SER A 266 -33.17 -7.70 34.12
N ARG A 267 -32.45 -8.80 34.28
CA ARG A 267 -31.80 -9.58 33.21
C ARG A 267 -32.75 -10.21 32.17
N GLN A 268 -34.04 -9.89 32.24
CA GLN A 268 -35.09 -10.45 31.35
C GLN A 268 -35.43 -9.57 30.14
N ASP A 269 -35.00 -8.30 30.09
CA ASP A 269 -35.38 -7.39 29.01
C ASP A 269 -34.46 -7.42 27.79
N ILE A 270 -33.38 -8.20 27.81
CA ILE A 270 -32.41 -8.29 26.70
C ILE A 270 -32.70 -9.45 25.73
N LEU A 271 -33.55 -10.42 26.15
CA LEU A 271 -33.89 -11.58 25.31
C LEU A 271 -35.08 -11.36 24.36
N GLY A 272 -35.79 -10.25 24.50
CA GLY A 272 -36.96 -9.92 23.64
C GLY A 272 -36.62 -9.19 22.33
N LEU A 273 -35.36 -8.92 22.03
CA LEU A 273 -34.95 -8.14 20.84
C LEU A 273 -34.51 -9.00 19.63
N PHE A 274 -34.58 -10.33 19.75
CA PHE A 274 -34.14 -11.27 18.71
C PHE A 274 -35.22 -12.16 18.12
N ASP A 275 -36.50 -11.94 18.49
CA ASP A 275 -37.66 -12.60 17.87
C ASP A 275 -38.53 -11.55 17.15
N ALA A 276 -38.14 -11.21 15.92
CA ALA A 276 -39.01 -10.62 14.89
C ALA A 276 -38.34 -10.73 13.52
#